data_d51fc6d0f68d9f9f10940d764f9530ad
#
_entry.id   d51fc6d0f68d9f9f10940d764f9530ad
#
_cell.length_a   1.000
_cell.length_b   1.000
_cell.length_c   1.000
_cell.angle_alpha   90.00
_cell.angle_beta   90.00
_cell.angle_gamma   90.00
#
_symmetry.space_group_name_H-M   'P 1'
#
loop_
_entity.id
_entity.type
_entity.pdbx_description
1 polymer ?
#
loop_
_entity_poly.entity_id
_entity_poly.type
_entity_poly.pdbx_seq_one_letter_code
_entity_poly.pdbx_strand_id
1 'polypeptide(L)'
;MSFSKKELARLRTQFLEHMAEIGSVTEVARRLGINRNTAFSWARKAGLGSQRLPHPGMAQFQQLRSQGLSRREAAQRVGVNERTARDWDQGVRKLGNSRLYPDGRRVDYSTGQTTMESMTPPAPTVSTLEKLVHPRFLTLADRERIADLGRAGQSLRAIGRDLGRPASTIKRELDHHRNADGSYGAYTAQRRATAQRARPKPARLAAPGRLRTYVARGLRKRWSPEQISNRLVEDFPDDQDMRVSHETIYQALYVQARGGLKREVAAALRTGRLRRRPHRSPEHRRSRFTDPMVMISERPAEVEDRAVPGHWEGDLITGTHNKSAIITLVERSTRYVMLGYVPGEHTAEAVGGVLSALVQTLPEHLRGSLTWDQGSEMAGHKAFSVATGVPVFFCDPASPWQRGSNENTNGLLRQYFPKGTDLSVHGPLDLEHVAQELNERPRKTLGWETPAERLRTLV
;
A
#
# COMPACT_ATOMS: atom_id res chain seq x y z
N MET A 1 12.30 -10.43 -45.41
CA MET A 1 12.66 -9.82 -46.68
C MET A 1 13.63 -8.69 -46.45
N SER A 2 14.81 -8.72 -47.06
CA SER A 2 15.80 -7.65 -46.94
C SER A 2 15.69 -6.75 -48.16
N PHE A 3 15.30 -5.51 -47.98
CA PHE A 3 15.21 -4.54 -49.06
C PHE A 3 16.60 -3.97 -49.42
N SER A 4 16.88 -3.75 -50.70
CA SER A 4 18.08 -3.05 -51.14
C SER A 4 18.06 -1.58 -50.75
N LYS A 5 19.23 -0.92 -50.72
CA LYS A 5 19.32 0.52 -50.38
C LYS A 5 18.46 1.42 -51.29
N LYS A 6 18.35 1.06 -52.59
CA LYS A 6 17.52 1.81 -53.55
C LYS A 6 16.02 1.62 -53.28
N GLU A 7 15.59 0.40 -52.95
CA GLU A 7 14.20 0.12 -52.58
C GLU A 7 13.79 0.81 -51.28
N LEU A 8 14.67 0.79 -50.29
CA LEU A 8 14.42 1.51 -49.02
C LEU A 8 14.27 3.02 -49.21
N ALA A 9 15.06 3.62 -50.12
CA ALA A 9 14.94 5.06 -50.43
C ALA A 9 13.60 5.34 -51.13
N ARG A 10 13.15 4.53 -52.07
CA ARG A 10 11.86 4.65 -52.77
C ARG A 10 10.69 4.47 -51.80
N LEU A 11 10.75 3.44 -50.97
CA LEU A 11 9.73 3.19 -49.92
C LEU A 11 9.63 4.33 -48.91
N ARG A 12 10.75 4.98 -48.60
CA ARG A 12 10.76 6.15 -47.72
C ARG A 12 10.02 7.34 -48.33
N THR A 13 10.21 7.61 -49.62
CA THR A 13 9.49 8.68 -50.32
C THR A 13 8.00 8.39 -50.35
N GLN A 14 7.59 7.19 -50.75
CA GLN A 14 6.19 6.76 -50.71
C GLN A 14 5.58 6.80 -49.31
N PHE A 15 6.37 6.48 -48.29
CA PHE A 15 5.92 6.56 -46.90
C PHE A 15 5.58 8.01 -46.52
N LEU A 16 6.40 8.98 -46.89
CA LEU A 16 6.18 10.38 -46.61
C LEU A 16 4.95 10.95 -47.33
N GLU A 17 4.76 10.56 -48.61
CA GLU A 17 3.56 10.92 -49.40
C GLU A 17 2.29 10.38 -48.76
N HIS A 18 2.24 9.09 -48.43
CA HIS A 18 1.08 8.47 -47.79
C HIS A 18 0.86 8.97 -46.33
N MET A 19 1.90 9.43 -45.65
CA MET A 19 1.73 10.06 -44.34
C MET A 19 0.96 11.38 -44.39
N ALA A 20 1.10 12.12 -45.50
CA ALA A 20 0.34 13.37 -45.68
C ALA A 20 -1.17 13.10 -45.87
N GLU A 21 -1.51 11.96 -46.51
CA GLU A 21 -2.90 11.58 -46.75
C GLU A 21 -3.57 10.84 -45.57
N ILE A 22 -2.84 9.89 -44.98
CA ILE A 22 -3.40 8.93 -44.02
C ILE A 22 -3.18 9.38 -42.55
N GLY A 23 -2.08 10.11 -42.28
CA GLY A 23 -1.74 10.60 -40.92
C GLY A 23 -1.37 9.53 -39.90
N SER A 24 -1.39 8.25 -40.27
CA SER A 24 -1.13 7.12 -39.35
C SER A 24 0.09 6.31 -39.77
N VAL A 25 1.18 6.42 -39.02
CA VAL A 25 2.45 5.68 -39.23
C VAL A 25 2.21 4.16 -39.34
N THR A 26 1.34 3.63 -38.48
CA THR A 26 1.08 2.18 -38.42
C THR A 26 0.32 1.69 -39.65
N GLU A 27 -0.63 2.45 -40.16
CA GLU A 27 -1.45 2.12 -41.31
C GLU A 27 -0.62 2.23 -42.59
N VAL A 28 0.17 3.29 -42.73
CA VAL A 28 1.09 3.46 -43.85
C VAL A 28 2.15 2.35 -43.87
N ALA A 29 2.71 1.99 -42.72
CA ALA A 29 3.66 0.88 -42.59
C ALA A 29 3.05 -0.45 -43.06
N ARG A 30 1.77 -0.71 -42.69
CA ARG A 30 1.05 -1.91 -43.10
C ARG A 30 0.80 -1.95 -44.61
N ARG A 31 0.39 -0.82 -45.21
CA ARG A 31 0.16 -0.70 -46.66
C ARG A 31 1.40 -0.90 -47.50
N LEU A 32 2.54 -0.37 -47.04
CA LEU A 32 3.81 -0.48 -47.74
C LEU A 32 4.62 -1.72 -47.39
N GLY A 33 4.12 -2.59 -46.50
CA GLY A 33 4.82 -3.83 -46.10
C GLY A 33 6.16 -3.58 -45.39
N ILE A 34 6.35 -2.41 -44.75
CA ILE A 34 7.58 -2.04 -44.07
C ILE A 34 7.47 -2.30 -42.56
N ASN A 35 8.62 -2.62 -41.93
CA ASN A 35 8.68 -2.84 -40.53
C ASN A 35 8.22 -1.58 -39.76
N ARG A 36 7.35 -1.77 -38.79
CA ARG A 36 6.78 -0.68 -37.95
C ARG A 36 7.86 0.21 -37.31
N ASN A 37 8.95 -0.37 -36.82
CA ASN A 37 10.04 0.38 -36.21
C ASN A 37 10.76 1.27 -37.22
N THR A 38 10.94 0.77 -38.48
CA THR A 38 11.51 1.53 -39.58
C THR A 38 10.62 2.71 -39.95
N ALA A 39 9.31 2.51 -40.04
CA ALA A 39 8.32 3.54 -40.32
C ALA A 39 8.33 4.64 -39.26
N PHE A 40 8.34 4.28 -37.97
CA PHE A 40 8.45 5.25 -36.88
C PHE A 40 9.79 6.01 -36.87
N SER A 41 10.90 5.36 -37.28
CA SER A 41 12.18 6.03 -37.43
C SER A 41 12.14 7.08 -38.54
N TRP A 42 11.50 6.76 -39.69
CA TRP A 42 11.35 7.70 -40.81
C TRP A 42 10.45 8.86 -40.48
N ALA A 43 9.30 8.63 -39.81
CA ALA A 43 8.40 9.65 -39.34
C ALA A 43 9.12 10.63 -38.40
N ARG A 44 9.90 10.12 -37.45
CA ARG A 44 10.69 10.95 -36.52
C ARG A 44 11.77 11.77 -37.22
N LYS A 45 12.51 11.20 -38.20
CA LYS A 45 13.51 11.89 -38.98
C LYS A 45 12.93 12.98 -39.90
N ALA A 46 11.66 12.82 -40.29
CA ALA A 46 10.94 13.80 -41.12
C ALA A 46 10.22 14.87 -40.31
N GLY A 47 10.41 14.90 -38.98
CA GLY A 47 9.72 15.85 -38.11
C GLY A 47 8.21 15.62 -38.00
N LEU A 48 7.70 14.53 -38.59
CA LEU A 48 6.35 14.06 -38.45
C LEU A 48 6.22 13.37 -37.09
N GLY A 49 6.39 14.12 -36.00
CA GLY A 49 6.11 13.63 -34.66
C GLY A 49 4.68 13.09 -34.64
N SER A 50 4.48 11.93 -34.04
CA SER A 50 3.18 11.30 -33.95
C SER A 50 2.18 12.23 -33.24
N GLN A 51 1.53 13.10 -33.98
CA GLN A 51 0.24 13.63 -33.54
C GLN A 51 -0.69 12.40 -33.53
N ARG A 52 -0.74 11.70 -32.40
CA ARG A 52 -1.78 10.69 -32.21
C ARG A 52 -3.10 11.43 -32.26
N LEU A 53 -3.84 11.21 -33.34
CA LEU A 53 -5.25 11.60 -33.37
C LEU A 53 -5.90 11.11 -32.08
N PRO A 54 -6.74 11.92 -31.46
CA PRO A 54 -7.52 11.49 -30.29
C PRO A 54 -8.19 10.15 -30.62
N HIS A 55 -8.24 9.25 -29.63
CA HIS A 55 -8.91 7.97 -29.82
C HIS A 55 -10.35 8.23 -30.30
N PRO A 56 -10.85 7.55 -31.37
CA PRO A 56 -12.17 7.85 -31.95
C PRO A 56 -13.30 7.85 -30.91
N GLY A 57 -13.20 6.97 -29.91
CA GLY A 57 -14.19 6.89 -28.83
C GLY A 57 -14.08 7.97 -27.76
N MET A 58 -13.09 8.88 -27.80
CA MET A 58 -12.93 9.88 -26.75
C MET A 58 -14.06 10.90 -26.74
N ALA A 59 -14.49 11.37 -27.90
CA ALA A 59 -15.61 12.31 -28.02
C ALA A 59 -16.92 11.66 -27.54
N GLN A 60 -17.18 10.43 -27.97
CA GLN A 60 -18.34 9.66 -27.52
C GLN A 60 -18.33 9.41 -26.00
N PHE A 61 -17.16 9.08 -25.44
CA PHE A 61 -17.00 8.93 -23.98
C PHE A 61 -17.35 10.22 -23.25
N GLN A 62 -16.83 11.37 -23.70
CA GLN A 62 -17.13 12.66 -23.10
C GLN A 62 -18.61 13.03 -23.19
N GLN A 63 -19.25 12.72 -24.31
CA GLN A 63 -20.69 12.91 -24.48
C GLN A 63 -21.52 12.06 -23.51
N LEU A 64 -21.17 10.77 -23.33
CA LEU A 64 -21.82 9.90 -22.37
C LEU A 64 -21.62 10.37 -20.93
N ARG A 65 -20.44 10.91 -20.61
CA ARG A 65 -20.15 11.51 -19.30
C ARG A 65 -20.98 12.79 -19.05
N SER A 66 -21.16 13.62 -20.06
CA SER A 66 -22.01 14.83 -19.96
C SER A 66 -23.49 14.49 -19.79
N GLN A 67 -23.95 13.33 -20.27
CA GLN A 67 -25.29 12.79 -20.07
C GLN A 67 -25.47 12.14 -18.65
N GLY A 68 -24.47 12.19 -17.78
CA GLY A 68 -24.57 11.72 -16.41
C GLY A 68 -24.21 10.24 -16.19
N LEU A 69 -23.79 9.50 -17.22
CA LEU A 69 -23.34 8.12 -17.02
C LEU A 69 -22.08 8.07 -16.15
N SER A 70 -21.95 7.03 -15.36
CA SER A 70 -20.73 6.78 -14.61
C SER A 70 -19.55 6.51 -15.55
N ARG A 71 -18.31 6.75 -15.08
CA ARG A 71 -17.09 6.48 -15.87
C ARG A 71 -17.05 5.04 -16.36
N ARG A 72 -17.47 4.08 -15.53
CA ARG A 72 -17.46 2.65 -15.82
C ARG A 72 -18.44 2.30 -16.95
N GLU A 73 -19.65 2.81 -16.87
CA GLU A 73 -20.69 2.60 -17.89
C GLU A 73 -20.32 3.25 -19.23
N ALA A 74 -19.79 4.48 -19.19
CA ALA A 74 -19.31 5.16 -20.39
C ALA A 74 -18.12 4.42 -21.04
N ALA A 75 -17.19 3.91 -20.24
CA ALA A 75 -16.05 3.11 -20.71
C ALA A 75 -16.52 1.82 -21.39
N GLN A 76 -17.49 1.14 -20.79
CA GLN A 76 -18.06 -0.11 -21.32
C GLN A 76 -18.79 0.11 -22.65
N ARG A 77 -19.59 1.18 -22.77
CA ARG A 77 -20.31 1.52 -24.03
C ARG A 77 -19.37 1.90 -25.18
N VAL A 78 -18.26 2.55 -24.86
CA VAL A 78 -17.26 2.95 -25.87
C VAL A 78 -16.26 1.81 -26.17
N GLY A 79 -16.25 0.72 -25.40
CA GLY A 79 -15.35 -0.40 -25.56
C GLY A 79 -13.91 -0.09 -25.15
N VAL A 80 -13.69 0.81 -24.20
CA VAL A 80 -12.35 1.19 -23.73
C VAL A 80 -12.07 0.68 -22.32
N ASN A 81 -10.79 0.44 -22.04
CA ASN A 81 -10.36 0.00 -20.71
C ASN A 81 -10.63 1.11 -19.67
N GLU A 82 -11.06 0.74 -18.47
CA GLU A 82 -11.37 1.66 -17.37
C GLU A 82 -10.18 2.59 -17.02
N ARG A 83 -8.95 2.14 -17.19
CA ARG A 83 -7.73 2.96 -17.01
C ARG A 83 -7.65 4.08 -18.06
N THR A 84 -8.00 3.78 -19.31
CA THR A 84 -8.05 4.78 -20.40
C THR A 84 -9.15 5.79 -20.13
N ALA A 85 -10.32 5.33 -19.72
CA ALA A 85 -11.44 6.18 -19.32
C ALA A 85 -11.10 7.10 -18.14
N ARG A 86 -10.34 6.60 -17.16
CA ARG A 86 -9.83 7.42 -16.05
C ARG A 86 -8.85 8.49 -16.52
N ASP A 87 -7.94 8.14 -17.42
CA ASP A 87 -6.99 9.10 -17.98
C ASP A 87 -7.75 10.22 -18.72
N TRP A 88 -8.81 9.89 -19.46
CA TRP A 88 -9.65 10.86 -20.17
C TRP A 88 -10.45 11.76 -19.22
N ASP A 89 -11.09 11.19 -18.20
CA ASP A 89 -11.81 11.94 -17.15
C ASP A 89 -10.90 12.92 -16.42
N GLN A 90 -9.64 12.55 -16.23
CA GLN A 90 -8.63 13.35 -15.52
C GLN A 90 -7.86 14.30 -16.46
N GLY A 91 -8.15 14.33 -17.76
CA GLY A 91 -7.43 15.14 -18.72
C GLY A 91 -5.96 14.72 -18.93
N VAL A 92 -5.61 13.48 -18.58
CA VAL A 92 -4.25 12.97 -18.71
C VAL A 92 -3.96 12.60 -20.17
N ARG A 93 -2.95 13.20 -20.76
CA ARG A 93 -2.49 12.92 -22.14
C ARG A 93 -1.38 11.88 -22.13
N LYS A 94 -1.55 10.81 -22.90
CA LYS A 94 -0.51 9.78 -23.10
C LYS A 94 0.42 10.19 -24.24
N LEU A 95 1.70 10.38 -23.94
CA LEU A 95 2.76 10.74 -24.88
C LEU A 95 3.80 9.61 -24.97
N GLY A 96 3.58 8.61 -25.82
CA GLY A 96 4.46 7.44 -25.90
C GLY A 96 4.49 6.67 -24.56
N ASN A 97 5.68 6.55 -23.97
CA ASN A 97 5.88 5.95 -22.64
C ASN A 97 5.66 6.95 -21.48
N SER A 98 5.35 8.21 -21.80
CA SER A 98 5.10 9.24 -20.79
C SER A 98 3.61 9.56 -20.69
N ARG A 99 3.21 10.13 -19.56
CA ARG A 99 1.89 10.76 -19.34
C ARG A 99 2.09 12.21 -18.94
N LEU A 100 1.37 13.09 -19.61
CA LEU A 100 1.28 14.50 -19.27
C LEU A 100 -0.03 14.71 -18.50
N TYR A 101 0.11 15.22 -17.31
CA TYR A 101 -1.02 15.55 -16.43
C TYR A 101 -1.44 17.01 -16.63
N PRO A 102 -2.69 17.37 -16.32
CA PRO A 102 -3.17 18.76 -16.44
C PRO A 102 -2.41 19.77 -15.57
N ASP A 103 -1.71 19.30 -14.55
CA ASP A 103 -0.85 20.12 -13.67
C ASP A 103 0.55 20.37 -14.24
N GLY A 104 0.82 19.98 -15.49
CA GLY A 104 2.10 20.12 -16.16
C GLY A 104 3.13 19.04 -15.82
N ARG A 105 2.82 18.10 -14.95
CA ARG A 105 3.69 16.95 -14.68
C ARG A 105 3.74 16.02 -15.88
N ARG A 106 4.93 15.77 -16.36
CA ARG A 106 5.21 14.71 -17.32
C ARG A 106 5.93 13.57 -16.62
N VAL A 107 5.30 12.40 -16.62
CA VAL A 107 5.85 11.18 -16.02
C VAL A 107 6.29 10.25 -17.14
N ASP A 108 7.57 9.96 -17.24
CA ASP A 108 8.13 8.98 -18.16
C ASP A 108 8.24 7.63 -17.49
N TYR A 109 7.50 6.64 -18.01
CA TYR A 109 7.46 5.27 -17.43
C TYR A 109 8.62 4.38 -17.88
N SER A 110 9.43 4.82 -18.86
CA SER A 110 10.63 4.08 -19.29
C SER A 110 11.83 4.43 -18.41
N THR A 111 11.96 5.70 -18.03
CA THR A 111 13.07 6.20 -17.21
C THR A 111 12.72 6.39 -15.73
N GLY A 112 11.42 6.39 -15.39
CA GLY A 112 10.93 6.69 -14.06
C GLY A 112 11.04 8.17 -13.67
N GLN A 113 11.48 9.04 -14.57
CA GLN A 113 11.65 10.47 -14.32
C GLN A 113 10.32 11.21 -14.36
N THR A 114 10.17 12.19 -13.44
CA THR A 114 9.09 13.16 -13.45
C THR A 114 9.68 14.53 -13.71
N THR A 115 9.29 15.15 -14.84
CA THR A 115 9.66 16.51 -15.19
C THR A 115 8.41 17.40 -15.09
N MET A 116 8.60 18.64 -14.65
CA MET A 116 7.56 19.67 -14.71
C MET A 116 7.79 20.47 -16.01
N GLU A 117 6.88 20.35 -16.97
CA GLU A 117 6.83 21.32 -18.04
C GLU A 117 6.23 22.61 -17.45
N SER A 118 6.93 23.73 -17.61
CA SER A 118 6.45 25.05 -17.20
C SER A 118 5.21 25.39 -18.05
N MET A 119 4.06 24.99 -17.56
CA MET A 119 2.78 25.42 -18.10
C MET A 119 2.18 26.41 -17.11
N THR A 120 1.85 27.58 -17.59
CA THR A 120 0.82 28.40 -16.93
C THR A 120 -0.41 27.50 -16.78
N PRO A 121 -0.93 27.27 -15.56
CA PRO A 121 -2.07 26.39 -15.38
C PRO A 121 -3.18 26.87 -16.31
N PRO A 122 -3.81 25.98 -17.12
CA PRO A 122 -4.90 26.38 -17.99
C PRO A 122 -5.97 27.04 -17.14
N ALA A 123 -6.54 28.12 -17.66
CA ALA A 123 -7.64 28.81 -16.99
C ALA A 123 -8.72 27.74 -16.65
N PRO A 124 -9.25 27.72 -15.42
CA PRO A 124 -10.23 26.74 -15.02
C PRO A 124 -11.42 26.80 -15.98
N THR A 125 -11.81 25.68 -16.54
CA THR A 125 -12.96 25.56 -17.42
C THR A 125 -14.25 25.87 -16.65
N VAL A 126 -15.32 26.27 -17.32
CA VAL A 126 -16.64 26.51 -16.72
C VAL A 126 -17.08 25.32 -15.87
N SER A 127 -16.91 24.09 -16.37
CA SER A 127 -17.23 22.85 -15.61
C SER A 127 -16.43 22.68 -14.32
N THR A 128 -15.22 23.26 -14.25
CA THR A 128 -14.40 23.24 -13.02
C THR A 128 -14.87 24.29 -12.02
N LEU A 129 -15.40 25.40 -12.50
CA LEU A 129 -15.94 26.50 -11.68
C LEU A 129 -17.29 26.13 -11.07
N GLU A 130 -18.11 25.36 -11.79
CA GLU A 130 -19.44 24.87 -11.39
C GLU A 130 -19.39 23.58 -10.58
N LYS A 131 -18.20 23.00 -10.38
CA LYS A 131 -18.04 21.77 -9.62
C LYS A 131 -18.63 21.94 -8.22
N LEU A 132 -19.51 21.01 -7.82
CA LEU A 132 -20.04 20.93 -6.45
C LEU A 132 -18.89 20.96 -5.44
N VAL A 133 -18.85 22.00 -4.65
CA VAL A 133 -17.87 22.19 -3.57
C VAL A 133 -18.50 21.84 -2.23
N HIS A 134 -17.66 21.43 -1.28
CA HIS A 134 -18.15 21.16 0.08
C HIS A 134 -18.91 22.37 0.63
N PRO A 135 -20.06 22.19 1.32
CA PRO A 135 -20.95 23.28 1.78
C PRO A 135 -20.27 24.38 2.63
N ARG A 136 -19.10 24.10 3.22
CA ARG A 136 -18.33 25.13 3.94
C ARG A 136 -17.73 26.23 3.05
N PHE A 137 -17.62 26.00 1.74
CA PHE A 137 -17.07 26.97 0.79
C PHE A 137 -18.19 27.74 0.09
N LEU A 138 -17.92 28.97 -0.30
CA LEU A 138 -18.80 29.76 -1.13
C LEU A 138 -18.81 29.19 -2.56
N THR A 139 -20.01 29.02 -3.12
CA THR A 139 -20.23 28.62 -4.50
C THR A 139 -20.13 29.82 -5.45
N LEU A 140 -20.20 29.60 -6.76
CA LEU A 140 -20.33 30.71 -7.74
C LEU A 140 -21.60 31.49 -7.49
N ALA A 141 -22.73 30.83 -7.28
CA ALA A 141 -24.00 31.46 -6.97
C ALA A 141 -23.97 32.33 -5.71
N ASP A 142 -23.33 31.87 -4.65
CA ASP A 142 -23.11 32.68 -3.42
C ASP A 142 -22.33 33.96 -3.75
N ARG A 143 -21.32 33.87 -4.61
CA ARG A 143 -20.48 34.99 -5.02
C ARG A 143 -21.22 35.99 -5.92
N GLU A 144 -22.07 35.47 -6.81
CA GLU A 144 -22.98 36.32 -7.61
C GLU A 144 -23.92 37.08 -6.69
N ARG A 145 -24.51 36.40 -5.72
CA ARG A 145 -25.38 37.04 -4.73
C ARG A 145 -24.67 38.11 -3.89
N ILE A 146 -23.38 37.83 -3.48
CA ILE A 146 -22.54 38.83 -2.79
C ILE A 146 -22.33 40.07 -3.68
N ALA A 147 -22.05 39.86 -4.97
CA ALA A 147 -21.82 40.96 -5.90
C ALA A 147 -23.09 41.80 -6.10
N ASP A 148 -24.24 41.16 -6.23
CA ASP A 148 -25.54 41.84 -6.46
C ASP A 148 -25.97 42.67 -5.23
N LEU A 149 -25.94 42.05 -4.06
CA LEU A 149 -26.28 42.73 -2.81
C LEU A 149 -25.26 43.81 -2.44
N GLY A 150 -23.98 43.61 -2.76
CA GLY A 150 -22.94 44.63 -2.61
C GLY A 150 -23.18 45.85 -3.51
N ARG A 151 -23.58 45.63 -4.77
CA ARG A 151 -23.95 46.72 -5.70
C ARG A 151 -25.20 47.46 -5.26
N ALA A 152 -26.14 46.75 -4.61
CA ALA A 152 -27.33 47.34 -3.99
C ALA A 152 -27.04 48.05 -2.64
N GLY A 153 -25.78 48.21 -2.24
CA GLY A 153 -25.39 48.93 -1.03
C GLY A 153 -25.69 48.20 0.29
N GLN A 154 -25.98 46.92 0.25
CA GLN A 154 -26.31 46.16 1.46
C GLN A 154 -25.10 45.98 2.38
N SER A 155 -25.33 46.03 3.73
CA SER A 155 -24.28 45.84 4.69
C SER A 155 -23.79 44.38 4.72
N LEU A 156 -22.53 44.14 5.15
CA LEU A 156 -21.95 42.79 5.28
C LEU A 156 -22.79 41.86 6.17
N ARG A 157 -23.48 42.44 7.16
CA ARG A 157 -24.38 41.69 8.05
C ARG A 157 -25.66 41.27 7.32
N ALA A 158 -26.20 42.15 6.46
CA ALA A 158 -27.39 41.84 5.64
C ALA A 158 -27.07 40.76 4.61
N ILE A 159 -25.94 40.89 3.90
CA ILE A 159 -25.45 39.88 2.93
C ILE A 159 -25.22 38.52 3.64
N GLY A 160 -24.60 38.55 4.82
CA GLY A 160 -24.35 37.33 5.61
C GLY A 160 -25.65 36.63 6.01
N ARG A 161 -26.68 37.36 6.42
CA ARG A 161 -28.00 36.79 6.75
C ARG A 161 -28.70 36.19 5.52
N ASP A 162 -28.64 36.85 4.40
CA ASP A 162 -29.23 36.36 3.14
C ASP A 162 -28.61 35.03 2.68
N LEU A 163 -27.29 34.86 2.87
CA LEU A 163 -26.56 33.68 2.47
C LEU A 163 -26.44 32.61 3.58
N GLY A 164 -26.96 32.83 4.78
CA GLY A 164 -26.78 31.95 5.91
C GLY A 164 -25.31 31.82 6.34
N ARG A 165 -24.52 32.89 6.18
CA ARG A 165 -23.08 32.92 6.49
C ARG A 165 -22.72 34.04 7.48
N PRO A 166 -21.72 33.86 8.35
CA PRO A 166 -21.22 34.94 9.19
C PRO A 166 -20.73 36.14 8.36
N ALA A 167 -20.98 37.36 8.85
CA ALA A 167 -20.50 38.58 8.20
C ALA A 167 -18.98 38.62 8.04
N SER A 168 -18.24 37.96 8.94
CA SER A 168 -16.78 37.78 8.84
C SER A 168 -16.37 36.96 7.62
N THR A 169 -17.19 36.01 7.18
CA THR A 169 -16.94 35.23 5.96
C THR A 169 -17.09 36.12 4.74
N ILE A 170 -18.13 36.97 4.70
CA ILE A 170 -18.35 37.90 3.58
C ILE A 170 -17.23 38.94 3.53
N LYS A 171 -16.83 39.50 4.69
CA LYS A 171 -15.69 40.42 4.76
C LYS A 171 -14.44 39.79 4.20
N ARG A 172 -14.07 38.59 4.67
CA ARG A 172 -12.87 37.86 4.23
C ARG A 172 -12.90 37.56 2.73
N GLU A 173 -14.05 37.18 2.18
CA GLU A 173 -14.21 36.96 0.74
C GLU A 173 -13.93 38.22 -0.06
N LEU A 174 -14.51 39.36 0.34
CA LEU A 174 -14.30 40.65 -0.30
C LEU A 174 -12.84 41.11 -0.18
N ASP A 175 -12.25 41.03 1.02
CA ASP A 175 -10.87 41.45 1.26
C ASP A 175 -9.86 40.66 0.41
N HIS A 176 -10.10 39.35 0.18
CA HIS A 176 -9.19 38.50 -0.59
C HIS A 176 -9.41 38.51 -2.09
N HIS A 177 -10.61 38.89 -2.55
CA HIS A 177 -10.96 38.70 -3.96
C HIS A 177 -11.41 39.98 -4.67
N ARG A 178 -11.39 41.15 -4.04
CA ARG A 178 -11.56 42.44 -4.71
C ARG A 178 -10.49 42.63 -5.79
N ASN A 179 -10.87 43.26 -6.86
CA ASN A 179 -9.97 43.70 -7.91
C ASN A 179 -9.15 44.93 -7.47
N ALA A 180 -8.11 45.29 -8.21
CA ALA A 180 -7.28 46.45 -7.90
C ALA A 180 -8.05 47.77 -7.95
N ASP A 181 -9.14 47.85 -8.72
CA ASP A 181 -10.06 48.98 -8.82
C ASP A 181 -11.10 49.06 -7.71
N GLY A 182 -11.02 48.14 -6.72
CA GLY A 182 -11.97 48.05 -5.62
C GLY A 182 -13.28 47.33 -5.98
N SER A 183 -13.52 46.95 -7.24
CA SER A 183 -14.70 46.20 -7.64
C SER A 183 -14.61 44.75 -7.18
N TYR A 184 -15.80 44.12 -7.08
CA TYR A 184 -15.88 42.68 -6.78
C TYR A 184 -16.58 41.95 -7.94
N GLY A 185 -15.88 41.03 -8.57
CA GLY A 185 -16.40 40.21 -9.66
C GLY A 185 -16.54 38.75 -9.21
N ALA A 186 -17.78 38.23 -9.17
CA ALA A 186 -18.09 36.87 -8.69
C ALA A 186 -17.29 35.79 -9.44
N TYR A 187 -17.22 35.85 -10.76
CA TYR A 187 -16.48 34.92 -11.60
C TYR A 187 -14.97 34.98 -11.35
N THR A 188 -14.41 36.20 -11.24
CA THR A 188 -12.99 36.39 -10.96
C THR A 188 -12.63 35.84 -9.58
N ALA A 189 -13.46 36.11 -8.58
CA ALA A 189 -13.32 35.60 -7.23
C ALA A 189 -13.38 34.06 -7.20
N GLN A 190 -14.35 33.45 -7.91
CA GLN A 190 -14.47 32.01 -8.03
C GLN A 190 -13.23 31.39 -8.67
N ARG A 191 -12.71 31.96 -9.74
CA ARG A 191 -11.49 31.51 -10.42
C ARG A 191 -10.26 31.55 -9.50
N ARG A 192 -10.07 32.67 -8.77
CA ARG A 192 -8.98 32.83 -7.79
C ARG A 192 -9.11 31.82 -6.65
N ALA A 193 -10.31 31.65 -6.09
CA ALA A 193 -10.56 30.70 -5.02
C ALA A 193 -10.35 29.25 -5.48
N THR A 194 -10.70 28.90 -6.72
CA THR A 194 -10.46 27.57 -7.29
C THR A 194 -8.99 27.32 -7.52
N ALA A 195 -8.24 28.30 -8.04
CA ALA A 195 -6.78 28.21 -8.19
C ALA A 195 -6.05 28.06 -6.84
N GLN A 196 -6.50 28.78 -5.81
CA GLN A 196 -5.93 28.70 -4.47
C GLN A 196 -6.22 27.34 -3.81
N ARG A 197 -7.38 26.74 -4.05
CA ARG A 197 -7.71 25.38 -3.57
C ARG A 197 -6.88 24.31 -4.24
N ALA A 198 -6.50 24.50 -5.49
CA ALA A 198 -5.67 23.59 -6.25
C ALA A 198 -4.17 23.62 -5.86
N ARG A 199 -3.75 24.55 -4.96
CA ARG A 199 -2.35 24.58 -4.51
C ARG A 199 -1.97 23.25 -3.87
N PRO A 200 -0.98 22.53 -4.42
CA PRO A 200 -0.48 21.34 -3.77
C PRO A 200 0.11 21.72 -2.41
N LYS A 201 -0.49 21.24 -1.33
CA LYS A 201 0.13 21.33 -0.02
C LYS A 201 1.40 20.49 -0.05
N PRO A 202 2.55 20.98 0.46
CA PRO A 202 3.73 20.14 0.58
C PRO A 202 3.36 18.87 1.34
N ALA A 203 3.71 17.72 0.79
CA ALA A 203 3.41 16.45 1.45
C ALA A 203 4.13 16.42 2.80
N ARG A 204 3.40 16.09 3.88
CA ARG A 204 3.89 16.16 5.27
C ARG A 204 5.19 15.36 5.49
N LEU A 205 5.44 14.33 4.68
CA LEU A 205 6.63 13.51 4.70
C LEU A 205 7.66 13.87 3.60
N ALA A 206 7.45 14.96 2.83
CA ALA A 206 8.38 15.37 1.78
C ALA A 206 9.64 16.03 2.34
N ALA A 207 9.49 16.91 3.34
CA ALA A 207 10.60 17.58 3.98
C ALA A 207 11.31 16.65 4.99
N PRO A 208 12.64 16.75 5.12
CA PRO A 208 13.37 16.10 6.22
C PRO A 208 12.90 16.66 7.57
N GLY A 209 12.78 15.77 8.58
CA GLY A 209 12.33 16.16 9.92
C GLY A 209 12.11 14.94 10.83
N ARG A 210 11.83 15.20 12.10
CA ARG A 210 11.63 14.17 13.14
C ARG A 210 10.59 13.12 12.73
N LEU A 211 9.43 13.56 12.23
CA LEU A 211 8.34 12.68 11.78
C LEU A 211 8.80 11.75 10.65
N ARG A 212 9.45 12.31 9.61
CA ARG A 212 9.95 11.51 8.49
C ARG A 212 11.00 10.49 8.94
N THR A 213 11.90 10.88 9.83
CA THR A 213 12.94 10.00 10.38
C THR A 213 12.32 8.85 11.17
N TYR A 214 11.29 9.13 11.99
CA TYR A 214 10.55 8.10 12.73
C TYR A 214 9.85 7.13 11.78
N VAL A 215 9.11 7.64 10.80
CA VAL A 215 8.42 6.81 9.79
C VAL A 215 9.41 5.94 9.02
N ALA A 216 10.55 6.50 8.58
CA ALA A 216 11.58 5.76 7.88
C ALA A 216 12.20 4.65 8.76
N ARG A 217 12.39 4.91 10.06
CA ARG A 217 12.87 3.90 11.03
C ARG A 217 11.87 2.77 11.19
N GLY A 218 10.58 3.08 11.36
CA GLY A 218 9.52 2.06 11.49
C GLY A 218 9.41 1.19 10.23
N LEU A 219 9.50 1.79 9.05
CA LEU A 219 9.47 1.05 7.78
C LEU A 219 10.68 0.11 7.62
N ARG A 220 11.88 0.53 8.06
CA ARG A 220 13.08 -0.34 8.08
C ARG A 220 12.91 -1.51 9.02
N LYS A 221 12.25 -1.32 10.19
CA LYS A 221 11.85 -2.39 11.11
C LYS A 221 10.65 -3.21 10.61
N ARG A 222 10.27 -3.07 9.33
CA ARG A 222 9.14 -3.78 8.68
C ARG A 222 7.79 -3.54 9.34
N TRP A 223 7.61 -2.41 10.05
CA TRP A 223 6.32 -2.01 10.58
C TRP A 223 5.39 -1.59 9.44
N SER A 224 4.11 -1.91 9.55
CA SER A 224 3.12 -1.41 8.60
C SER A 224 2.85 0.09 8.84
N PRO A 225 2.38 0.83 7.83
CA PRO A 225 1.94 2.22 8.00
C PRO A 225 0.91 2.41 9.14
N GLU A 226 0.03 1.43 9.35
CA GLU A 226 -0.95 1.45 10.45
C GLU A 226 -0.23 1.34 11.81
N GLN A 227 0.73 0.44 11.94
CA GLN A 227 1.54 0.31 13.16
C GLN A 227 2.30 1.58 13.47
N ILE A 228 2.94 2.19 12.47
CA ILE A 228 3.69 3.45 12.64
C ILE A 228 2.77 4.59 13.05
N SER A 229 1.62 4.73 12.39
CA SER A 229 0.66 5.80 12.65
C SER A 229 0.12 5.76 14.09
N ASN A 230 -0.23 4.56 14.58
CA ASN A 230 -0.77 4.42 15.93
C ASN A 230 0.33 4.50 16.99
N ARG A 231 1.50 3.93 16.75
CA ARG A 231 2.63 4.01 17.68
C ARG A 231 3.12 5.45 17.89
N LEU A 232 3.01 6.31 16.88
CA LEU A 232 3.30 7.74 17.02
C LEU A 232 2.40 8.44 18.05
N VAL A 233 1.18 7.94 18.27
CA VAL A 233 0.27 8.47 19.28
C VAL A 233 0.77 8.10 20.68
N GLU A 234 1.20 6.87 20.87
CA GLU A 234 1.73 6.35 22.13
C GLU A 234 3.08 6.98 22.50
N ASP A 235 4.01 7.01 21.53
CA ASP A 235 5.38 7.53 21.78
C ASP A 235 5.43 9.06 21.94
N PHE A 236 4.44 9.79 21.40
CA PHE A 236 4.39 11.27 21.41
C PHE A 236 2.98 11.78 21.71
N PRO A 237 2.42 11.53 22.91
CA PRO A 237 1.00 11.84 23.20
C PRO A 237 0.67 13.33 23.04
N ASP A 238 1.58 14.23 23.38
CA ASP A 238 1.35 15.68 23.40
C ASP A 238 1.89 16.42 22.14
N ASP A 239 2.62 15.73 21.26
CA ASP A 239 3.24 16.35 20.08
C ASP A 239 2.38 16.16 18.82
N GLN A 240 1.59 17.19 18.47
CA GLN A 240 0.72 17.17 17.27
C GLN A 240 1.50 17.16 15.94
N ASP A 241 2.76 17.58 15.95
CA ASP A 241 3.61 17.54 14.76
C ASP A 241 4.07 16.11 14.46
N MET A 242 4.06 15.24 15.46
CA MET A 242 4.33 13.80 15.30
C MET A 242 3.08 12.98 14.97
N ARG A 243 2.04 13.58 14.38
CA ARG A 243 0.84 12.87 13.91
C ARG A 243 0.86 12.71 12.39
N VAL A 244 0.61 11.50 11.92
CA VAL A 244 0.43 11.21 10.48
C VAL A 244 -0.51 10.03 10.31
N SER A 245 -1.44 10.10 9.37
CA SER A 245 -2.31 8.97 9.07
C SER A 245 -1.56 7.89 8.28
N HIS A 246 -1.95 6.62 8.47
CA HIS A 246 -1.42 5.51 7.69
C HIS A 246 -1.59 5.72 6.17
N GLU A 247 -2.70 6.35 5.74
CA GLU A 247 -2.93 6.67 4.34
C GLU A 247 -1.91 7.68 3.80
N THR A 248 -1.54 8.69 4.60
CA THR A 248 -0.47 9.64 4.21
C THR A 248 0.88 8.94 4.05
N ILE A 249 1.17 7.95 4.91
CA ILE A 249 2.39 7.13 4.78
C ILE A 249 2.31 6.30 3.51
N TYR A 250 1.18 5.62 3.24
CA TYR A 250 0.98 4.86 1.99
C TYR A 250 1.14 5.74 0.76
N GLN A 251 0.53 6.92 0.75
CA GLN A 251 0.63 7.86 -0.37
C GLN A 251 2.08 8.32 -0.59
N ALA A 252 2.82 8.64 0.49
CA ALA A 252 4.22 8.99 0.39
C ALA A 252 5.07 7.85 -0.20
N LEU A 253 4.80 6.61 0.19
CA LEU A 253 5.46 5.42 -0.33
C LEU A 253 5.14 5.20 -1.83
N TYR A 254 3.86 5.31 -2.24
CA TYR A 254 3.45 5.12 -3.63
C TYR A 254 3.90 6.25 -4.56
N VAL A 255 3.94 7.49 -4.09
CA VAL A 255 4.36 8.65 -4.87
C VAL A 255 5.90 8.69 -5.00
N GLN A 256 6.63 8.36 -3.93
CA GLN A 256 8.10 8.30 -3.94
C GLN A 256 8.64 6.99 -4.56
N ALA A 257 7.84 5.94 -4.68
CA ALA A 257 8.22 4.65 -5.25
C ALA A 257 8.55 4.67 -6.75
N ARG A 258 8.60 5.84 -7.38
CA ARG A 258 9.13 6.04 -8.75
C ARG A 258 10.66 6.16 -8.81
N GLY A 259 11.34 6.23 -7.66
CA GLY A 259 12.80 6.13 -7.52
C GLY A 259 13.14 5.11 -6.44
N GLY A 260 14.34 4.59 -6.34
CA GLY A 260 14.93 3.51 -5.52
C GLY A 260 14.19 2.89 -4.31
N LEU A 261 13.20 3.58 -3.75
CA LEU A 261 12.41 3.14 -2.60
C LEU A 261 11.42 2.00 -2.90
N LYS A 262 11.16 1.69 -4.18
CA LYS A 262 10.21 0.63 -4.59
C LYS A 262 10.61 -0.76 -4.09
N ARG A 263 11.90 -1.03 -3.97
CA ARG A 263 12.42 -2.32 -3.47
C ARG A 263 12.25 -2.45 -1.95
N GLU A 264 12.49 -1.39 -1.19
CA GLU A 264 12.34 -1.38 0.28
C GLU A 264 10.87 -1.48 0.69
N VAL A 265 9.96 -0.84 -0.05
CA VAL A 265 8.51 -0.90 0.19
C VAL A 265 7.93 -2.27 -0.17
N ALA A 266 8.36 -2.88 -1.26
CA ALA A 266 7.92 -4.22 -1.64
C ALA A 266 8.38 -5.27 -0.61
N ALA A 267 9.54 -5.08 0.00
CA ALA A 267 10.06 -5.93 1.07
C ALA A 267 9.30 -5.73 2.40
N ALA A 268 8.79 -4.52 2.67
CA ALA A 268 8.02 -4.21 3.89
C ALA A 268 6.56 -4.69 3.84
N LEU A 269 6.00 -4.93 2.66
CA LEU A 269 4.62 -5.41 2.50
C LEU A 269 4.55 -6.93 2.68
N ARG A 270 3.70 -7.38 3.59
CA ARG A 270 3.52 -8.77 4.03
C ARG A 270 3.18 -9.78 2.90
N THR A 271 2.65 -9.33 1.78
CA THR A 271 2.26 -10.22 0.68
C THR A 271 2.51 -9.56 -0.67
N GLY A 272 3.52 -10.01 -1.39
CA GLY A 272 3.72 -9.70 -2.81
C GLY A 272 2.73 -10.38 -3.76
N ARG A 273 1.57 -10.92 -3.27
CA ARG A 273 0.62 -11.69 -4.08
C ARG A 273 -0.73 -11.01 -4.24
N LEU A 274 -1.15 -10.90 -5.49
CA LEU A 274 -2.44 -10.33 -5.93
C LEU A 274 -3.60 -11.34 -6.02
N ARG A 275 -3.43 -12.64 -5.66
CA ARG A 275 -4.51 -13.65 -5.76
C ARG A 275 -4.46 -14.74 -4.68
N ARG A 276 -5.65 -15.10 -4.17
CA ARG A 276 -5.91 -16.19 -3.22
C ARG A 276 -5.98 -17.53 -3.96
N ARG A 277 -5.25 -18.56 -3.49
CA ARG A 277 -5.38 -19.94 -4.00
C ARG A 277 -6.39 -20.74 -3.15
N PRO A 278 -7.17 -21.68 -3.74
CA PRO A 278 -8.04 -22.57 -2.97
C PRO A 278 -7.23 -23.56 -2.14
N HIS A 279 -7.78 -23.92 -0.97
CA HIS A 279 -7.23 -24.94 -0.07
C HIS A 279 -7.32 -26.35 -0.71
N ARG A 280 -6.23 -27.15 -0.60
CA ARG A 280 -6.27 -28.59 -0.84
C ARG A 280 -6.68 -29.30 0.45
N SER A 281 -7.54 -30.31 0.35
CA SER A 281 -7.93 -31.18 1.45
C SER A 281 -6.74 -31.95 2.01
N PRO A 282 -6.62 -32.11 3.33
CA PRO A 282 -5.55 -32.92 3.93
C PRO A 282 -5.87 -34.40 3.77
N GLU A 283 -4.90 -35.18 3.31
CA GLU A 283 -4.93 -36.63 3.38
C GLU A 283 -4.73 -37.08 4.84
N HIS A 284 -5.51 -38.09 5.29
CA HIS A 284 -5.38 -38.66 6.59
C HIS A 284 -4.02 -39.32 6.80
N ARG A 285 -3.18 -38.71 7.66
CA ARG A 285 -1.92 -39.30 8.14
C ARG A 285 -2.23 -40.12 9.40
N ARG A 286 -1.71 -41.37 9.46
CA ARG A 286 -1.76 -42.21 10.66
C ARG A 286 -0.89 -41.60 11.74
N SER A 287 -1.38 -41.57 12.99
CA SER A 287 -0.63 -41.12 14.16
C SER A 287 0.62 -41.99 14.35
N ARG A 288 1.78 -41.34 14.58
CA ARG A 288 3.06 -41.96 14.85
C ARG A 288 3.52 -41.77 16.31
N PHE A 289 2.58 -41.45 17.20
CA PHE A 289 2.90 -41.25 18.61
C PHE A 289 2.83 -42.58 19.34
N THR A 290 3.86 -42.83 20.16
CA THR A 290 3.95 -44.00 21.02
C THR A 290 3.29 -43.77 22.37
N ASP A 291 3.31 -42.52 22.87
CA ASP A 291 2.68 -42.08 24.09
C ASP A 291 1.29 -41.46 23.84
N PRO A 292 0.31 -41.58 24.76
CA PRO A 292 -0.99 -40.94 24.62
C PRO A 292 -0.86 -39.42 24.64
N MET A 293 -1.52 -38.76 23.67
CA MET A 293 -1.59 -37.30 23.55
C MET A 293 -2.72 -36.76 24.42
N VAL A 294 -2.45 -35.69 25.19
CA VAL A 294 -3.49 -34.89 25.84
C VAL A 294 -4.02 -33.88 24.85
N MET A 295 -5.29 -33.95 24.57
CA MET A 295 -5.90 -33.09 23.54
C MET A 295 -6.21 -31.70 24.08
N ILE A 296 -6.28 -30.72 23.16
CA ILE A 296 -6.62 -29.34 23.50
C ILE A 296 -7.95 -29.17 24.21
N SER A 297 -8.90 -30.10 23.99
CA SER A 297 -10.20 -30.17 24.68
C SER A 297 -10.08 -30.48 26.17
N GLU A 298 -8.98 -31.12 26.61
CA GLU A 298 -8.68 -31.43 28.01
C GLU A 298 -7.88 -30.32 28.72
N ARG A 299 -7.59 -29.23 27.99
CA ARG A 299 -6.82 -28.09 28.50
C ARG A 299 -7.68 -27.31 29.50
N PRO A 300 -7.12 -26.89 30.66
CA PRO A 300 -7.84 -26.07 31.63
C PRO A 300 -8.38 -24.77 30.99
N ALA A 301 -9.56 -24.33 31.43
CA ALA A 301 -10.24 -23.14 30.89
C ALA A 301 -9.39 -21.87 31.02
N GLU A 302 -8.57 -21.73 32.07
CA GLU A 302 -7.64 -20.62 32.27
C GLU A 302 -6.62 -20.50 31.13
N VAL A 303 -6.26 -21.59 30.46
CA VAL A 303 -5.37 -21.60 29.31
C VAL A 303 -6.08 -21.09 28.06
N GLU A 304 -7.41 -21.18 27.99
CA GLU A 304 -8.20 -20.61 26.89
C GLU A 304 -8.27 -19.08 26.99
N ASP A 305 -8.39 -18.58 28.23
CA ASP A 305 -8.35 -17.15 28.48
C ASP A 305 -6.93 -16.62 28.24
N ARG A 306 -6.81 -15.79 27.19
CA ARG A 306 -5.53 -15.14 26.86
C ARG A 306 -5.10 -14.07 27.86
N ALA A 307 -5.79 -13.90 28.95
CA ALA A 307 -5.43 -13.00 30.02
C ALA A 307 -4.33 -13.59 30.94
N VAL A 308 -4.26 -14.90 31.03
CA VAL A 308 -3.25 -15.58 31.84
C VAL A 308 -1.95 -15.78 31.06
N PRO A 309 -0.82 -15.21 31.48
CA PRO A 309 0.46 -15.39 30.82
C PRO A 309 1.06 -16.79 31.12
N GLY A 310 2.08 -17.16 30.32
CA GLY A 310 2.81 -18.43 30.50
C GLY A 310 2.32 -19.58 29.62
N HIS A 311 1.32 -19.35 28.78
CA HIS A 311 0.81 -20.36 27.86
C HIS A 311 1.32 -20.11 26.43
N TRP A 312 2.01 -21.09 25.88
CA TRP A 312 2.73 -20.97 24.60
C TRP A 312 2.07 -21.77 23.48
N GLU A 313 2.12 -21.22 22.28
CA GLU A 313 1.80 -21.93 21.05
C GLU A 313 3.10 -22.19 20.29
N GLY A 314 3.40 -23.44 19.97
CA GLY A 314 4.62 -23.84 19.28
C GLY A 314 4.35 -24.41 17.89
N ASP A 315 5.36 -24.30 17.00
CA ASP A 315 5.33 -24.84 15.64
C ASP A 315 6.74 -24.93 15.05
N LEU A 316 6.89 -25.63 13.93
CA LEU A 316 8.10 -25.61 13.11
C LEU A 316 7.87 -24.84 11.80
N ILE A 317 8.75 -23.91 11.48
CA ILE A 317 8.85 -23.41 10.11
C ILE A 317 9.96 -24.16 9.40
N THR A 318 9.59 -24.88 8.33
CA THR A 318 10.52 -25.70 7.57
C THR A 318 11.02 -24.99 6.31
N GLY A 319 12.27 -25.29 5.95
CA GLY A 319 12.95 -24.80 4.76
C GLY A 319 12.73 -25.66 3.52
N THR A 320 13.62 -25.52 2.54
CA THR A 320 13.59 -26.25 1.27
C THR A 320 13.67 -27.76 1.52
N HIS A 321 12.76 -28.49 0.86
CA HIS A 321 12.70 -29.97 0.94
C HIS A 321 12.63 -30.52 2.36
N ASN A 322 12.22 -29.73 3.34
CA ASN A 322 12.11 -30.11 4.75
C ASN A 322 13.47 -30.54 5.37
N LYS A 323 14.58 -29.93 4.90
CA LYS A 323 15.95 -30.26 5.36
C LYS A 323 16.42 -29.39 6.53
N SER A 324 15.77 -28.27 6.78
CA SER A 324 16.10 -27.36 7.89
C SER A 324 14.82 -26.85 8.53
N ALA A 325 14.88 -26.58 9.83
CA ALA A 325 13.72 -26.11 10.58
C ALA A 325 14.12 -25.09 11.65
N ILE A 326 13.18 -24.20 11.98
CA ILE A 326 13.27 -23.26 13.10
C ILE A 326 12.05 -23.49 13.98
N ILE A 327 12.26 -23.68 15.27
CA ILE A 327 11.19 -23.73 16.28
C ILE A 327 10.66 -22.32 16.49
N THR A 328 9.35 -22.20 16.54
CA THR A 328 8.66 -20.95 16.88
C THR A 328 7.84 -21.18 18.14
N LEU A 329 8.07 -20.38 19.17
CA LEU A 329 7.25 -20.30 20.36
C LEU A 329 6.61 -18.93 20.46
N VAL A 330 5.31 -18.88 20.64
CA VAL A 330 4.57 -17.62 20.78
C VAL A 330 3.76 -17.67 22.07
N GLU A 331 4.04 -16.76 22.99
CA GLU A 331 3.25 -16.59 24.19
C GLU A 331 1.87 -15.99 23.85
N ARG A 332 0.80 -16.58 24.38
CA ARG A 332 -0.58 -16.33 23.94
C ARG A 332 -1.14 -14.98 24.36
N SER A 333 -0.75 -14.50 25.54
CA SER A 333 -1.21 -13.22 26.13
C SER A 333 -0.45 -12.04 25.54
N THR A 334 0.87 -12.08 25.57
CA THR A 334 1.79 -11.00 25.20
C THR A 334 2.16 -11.00 23.72
N ARG A 335 1.96 -12.11 23.01
CA ARG A 335 2.45 -12.34 21.64
C ARG A 335 3.97 -12.34 21.52
N TYR A 336 4.67 -12.53 22.65
CA TYR A 336 6.12 -12.63 22.67
C TYR A 336 6.58 -13.86 21.91
N VAL A 337 7.66 -13.70 21.13
CA VAL A 337 8.18 -14.73 20.22
C VAL A 337 9.56 -15.15 20.67
N MET A 338 9.76 -16.45 20.77
CA MET A 338 11.08 -17.08 20.88
C MET A 338 11.33 -17.96 19.66
N LEU A 339 12.55 -17.99 19.17
CA LEU A 339 12.94 -18.81 18.03
C LEU A 339 14.05 -19.76 18.45
N GLY A 340 13.94 -21.04 18.05
CA GLY A 340 14.92 -22.06 18.32
C GLY A 340 15.63 -22.51 17.05
N TYR A 341 16.95 -22.49 17.07
CA TYR A 341 17.78 -23.05 16.01
C TYR A 341 17.86 -24.58 16.15
N VAL A 342 17.40 -25.31 15.14
CA VAL A 342 17.50 -26.77 15.09
C VAL A 342 18.68 -27.15 14.16
N PRO A 343 19.82 -27.59 14.68
CA PRO A 343 20.93 -27.99 13.84
C PRO A 343 20.65 -29.34 13.16
N GLY A 344 20.87 -29.42 11.87
CA GLY A 344 20.73 -30.66 11.08
C GLY A 344 19.30 -31.15 10.93
N GLU A 345 19.07 -32.45 11.18
CA GLU A 345 17.76 -33.06 11.05
C GLU A 345 16.86 -32.70 12.23
N HIS A 346 15.61 -32.36 11.96
CA HIS A 346 14.61 -32.00 12.98
C HIS A 346 13.88 -33.25 13.51
N THR A 347 14.65 -34.16 14.09
CA THR A 347 14.13 -35.33 14.83
C THR A 347 13.39 -34.89 16.10
N ALA A 348 12.52 -35.74 16.63
CA ALA A 348 11.82 -35.47 17.90
C ALA A 348 12.78 -35.18 19.06
N GLU A 349 13.92 -35.84 19.09
CA GLU A 349 14.97 -35.65 20.09
C GLU A 349 15.63 -34.27 19.93
N ALA A 350 16.06 -33.92 18.72
CA ALA A 350 16.69 -32.63 18.45
C ALA A 350 15.73 -31.45 18.74
N VAL A 351 14.48 -31.55 18.31
CA VAL A 351 13.43 -30.54 18.59
C VAL A 351 13.17 -30.46 20.09
N GLY A 352 12.99 -31.58 20.77
CA GLY A 352 12.75 -31.67 22.21
C GLY A 352 13.90 -31.05 23.03
N GLY A 353 15.14 -31.30 22.65
CA GLY A 353 16.33 -30.71 23.31
C GLY A 353 16.38 -29.18 23.19
N VAL A 354 16.21 -28.65 21.98
CA VAL A 354 16.19 -27.20 21.75
C VAL A 354 15.00 -26.53 22.43
N LEU A 355 13.84 -27.16 22.38
CA LEU A 355 12.61 -26.67 23.01
C LEU A 355 12.76 -26.60 24.54
N SER A 356 13.35 -27.65 25.16
CA SER A 356 13.64 -27.70 26.60
C SER A 356 14.58 -26.59 27.01
N ALA A 357 15.66 -26.38 26.26
CA ALA A 357 16.63 -25.31 26.53
C ALA A 357 15.92 -23.90 26.45
N LEU A 358 15.11 -23.66 25.46
CA LEU A 358 14.36 -22.40 25.33
C LEU A 358 13.40 -22.17 26.50
N VAL A 359 12.60 -23.16 26.86
CA VAL A 359 11.63 -23.04 27.96
C VAL A 359 12.31 -22.85 29.31
N GLN A 360 13.47 -23.48 29.54
CA GLN A 360 14.24 -23.31 30.79
C GLN A 360 14.80 -21.91 30.98
N THR A 361 14.94 -21.09 29.93
CA THR A 361 15.33 -19.67 30.06
C THR A 361 14.24 -18.79 30.63
N LEU A 362 12.99 -19.24 30.63
CA LEU A 362 11.84 -18.48 31.12
C LEU A 362 11.76 -18.54 32.66
N PRO A 363 11.25 -17.48 33.32
CA PRO A 363 10.83 -17.54 34.72
C PRO A 363 9.75 -18.63 34.93
N GLU A 364 9.69 -19.19 36.12
CA GLU A 364 8.81 -20.32 36.43
C GLU A 364 7.34 -20.03 36.17
N HIS A 365 6.86 -18.84 36.54
CA HIS A 365 5.48 -18.41 36.32
C HIS A 365 5.10 -18.22 34.83
N LEU A 366 6.06 -18.21 33.93
CA LEU A 366 5.84 -18.17 32.48
C LEU A 366 6.01 -19.56 31.81
N ARG A 367 6.10 -20.64 32.56
CA ARG A 367 6.22 -22.02 32.08
C ARG A 367 4.91 -22.81 32.26
N GLY A 368 3.75 -22.19 31.96
CA GLY A 368 2.45 -22.78 32.25
C GLY A 368 2.08 -23.96 31.36
N SER A 369 2.07 -23.82 30.03
CA SER A 369 1.77 -24.91 29.09
C SER A 369 2.28 -24.63 27.69
N LEU A 370 2.41 -25.73 26.90
CA LEU A 370 2.73 -25.66 25.48
C LEU A 370 1.61 -26.30 24.66
N THR A 371 1.15 -25.62 23.63
CA THR A 371 0.20 -26.16 22.63
C THR A 371 0.96 -26.41 21.32
N TRP A 372 0.84 -27.63 20.78
CA TRP A 372 1.52 -28.05 19.54
C TRP A 372 0.54 -28.72 18.58
N ASP A 373 0.92 -28.93 17.31
CA ASP A 373 0.14 -29.80 16.44
C ASP A 373 0.54 -31.26 16.62
N GLN A 374 -0.13 -32.17 15.89
CA GLN A 374 0.18 -33.60 15.94
C GLN A 374 1.34 -33.95 15.00
N GLY A 375 2.36 -33.11 14.91
CA GLY A 375 3.57 -33.35 14.12
C GLY A 375 4.48 -34.39 14.77
N SER A 376 5.11 -35.24 13.97
CA SER A 376 6.03 -36.29 14.46
C SER A 376 7.25 -35.77 15.23
N GLU A 377 7.58 -34.49 15.09
CA GLU A 377 8.63 -33.79 15.81
C GLU A 377 8.35 -33.62 17.31
N MET A 378 7.09 -33.81 17.74
CA MET A 378 6.70 -33.83 19.14
C MET A 378 6.41 -35.24 19.68
N ALA A 379 6.88 -36.28 19.01
CA ALA A 379 6.73 -37.66 19.50
C ALA A 379 7.39 -37.89 20.88
N GLY A 380 8.42 -37.06 21.23
CA GLY A 380 9.05 -37.06 22.55
C GLY A 380 8.40 -36.14 23.60
N HIS A 381 7.13 -35.69 23.42
CA HIS A 381 6.46 -34.74 24.29
C HIS A 381 6.45 -35.11 25.78
N LYS A 382 6.35 -36.38 26.10
CA LYS A 382 6.39 -36.88 27.50
C LYS A 382 7.74 -36.65 28.16
N ALA A 383 8.82 -36.94 27.45
CA ALA A 383 10.19 -36.66 27.94
C ALA A 383 10.40 -35.14 28.12
N PHE A 384 9.91 -34.33 27.20
CA PHE A 384 9.92 -32.88 27.32
C PHE A 384 9.14 -32.40 28.56
N SER A 385 7.91 -32.88 28.78
CA SER A 385 7.12 -32.50 29.95
C SER A 385 7.76 -32.92 31.27
N VAL A 386 8.40 -34.09 31.33
CA VAL A 386 9.14 -34.53 32.51
C VAL A 386 10.37 -33.66 32.76
N ALA A 387 11.12 -33.28 31.71
CA ALA A 387 12.33 -32.49 31.83
C ALA A 387 12.07 -31.02 32.17
N THR A 388 10.93 -30.45 31.76
CA THR A 388 10.64 -29.02 31.90
C THR A 388 9.55 -28.70 32.92
N GLY A 389 8.75 -29.69 33.34
CA GLY A 389 7.53 -29.47 34.13
C GLY A 389 6.35 -28.88 33.34
N VAL A 390 6.48 -28.66 32.02
CA VAL A 390 5.50 -27.99 31.18
C VAL A 390 4.59 -29.01 30.49
N PRO A 391 3.28 -29.01 30.74
CA PRO A 391 2.34 -29.88 30.06
C PRO A 391 2.18 -29.50 28.58
N VAL A 392 2.06 -30.52 27.73
CA VAL A 392 1.89 -30.35 26.27
C VAL A 392 0.46 -30.75 25.90
N PHE A 393 -0.24 -29.86 25.19
CA PHE A 393 -1.57 -30.08 24.65
C PHE A 393 -1.53 -30.13 23.12
N PHE A 394 -2.23 -31.08 22.51
CA PHE A 394 -2.24 -31.25 21.07
C PHE A 394 -3.53 -30.69 20.46
N CYS A 395 -3.37 -29.94 19.36
CA CYS A 395 -4.51 -29.44 18.60
C CYS A 395 -5.24 -30.58 17.91
N ASP A 396 -6.55 -30.38 17.68
CA ASP A 396 -7.32 -31.29 16.85
C ASP A 396 -6.81 -31.31 15.41
N PRO A 397 -6.91 -32.45 14.72
CA PRO A 397 -6.50 -32.54 13.33
C PRO A 397 -7.22 -31.51 12.46
N ALA A 398 -6.49 -30.87 11.57
CA ALA A 398 -7.01 -29.85 10.65
C ALA A 398 -7.64 -28.60 11.31
N SER A 399 -7.28 -28.28 12.55
CA SER A 399 -7.82 -27.15 13.33
C SER A 399 -6.80 -26.02 13.54
N PRO A 400 -6.30 -25.35 12.48
CA PRO A 400 -5.25 -24.30 12.59
C PRO A 400 -5.69 -23.11 13.43
N TRP A 401 -7.00 -22.83 13.53
CA TRP A 401 -7.54 -21.72 14.35
C TRP A 401 -7.22 -21.86 15.84
N GLN A 402 -6.97 -23.08 16.33
CA GLN A 402 -6.59 -23.35 17.71
C GLN A 402 -5.19 -22.80 18.06
N ARG A 403 -4.34 -22.51 17.05
CA ARG A 403 -3.03 -21.89 17.18
C ARG A 403 -2.92 -20.55 16.40
N GLY A 404 -3.97 -19.75 16.48
CA GLY A 404 -4.05 -18.50 15.71
C GLY A 404 -2.94 -17.49 16.01
N SER A 405 -2.34 -17.50 17.20
CA SER A 405 -1.20 -16.64 17.54
C SER A 405 0.04 -17.05 16.77
N ASN A 406 0.32 -18.35 16.73
CA ASN A 406 1.47 -18.88 16.02
C ASN A 406 1.32 -18.75 14.50
N GLU A 407 0.15 -19.09 13.94
CA GLU A 407 -0.09 -18.95 12.50
C GLU A 407 0.13 -17.49 12.02
N ASN A 408 -0.37 -16.51 12.78
CA ASN A 408 -0.14 -15.11 12.46
C ASN A 408 1.35 -14.74 12.55
N THR A 409 2.06 -15.23 13.56
CA THR A 409 3.50 -14.98 13.75
C THR A 409 4.31 -15.66 12.66
N ASN A 410 4.01 -16.89 12.30
CA ASN A 410 4.64 -17.59 11.19
C ASN A 410 4.46 -16.83 9.86
N GLY A 411 3.28 -16.21 9.66
CA GLY A 411 3.05 -15.31 8.52
C GLY A 411 3.96 -14.08 8.52
N LEU A 412 4.37 -13.55 9.68
CA LEU A 412 5.34 -12.46 9.79
C LEU A 412 6.77 -12.97 9.61
N LEU A 413 7.11 -14.11 10.21
CA LEU A 413 8.42 -14.74 10.05
C LEU A 413 8.77 -15.03 8.60
N ARG A 414 7.77 -15.28 7.72
CA ARG A 414 8.00 -15.44 6.28
C ARG A 414 8.50 -14.18 5.56
N GLN A 415 8.54 -13.03 6.21
CA GLN A 415 9.23 -11.84 5.71
C GLN A 415 10.76 -11.92 5.90
N TYR A 416 11.22 -12.76 6.83
CA TYR A 416 12.63 -13.00 7.16
C TYR A 416 13.09 -14.34 6.59
N PHE A 417 12.26 -15.35 6.68
CA PHE A 417 12.49 -16.73 6.28
C PHE A 417 11.48 -17.13 5.18
N PRO A 418 11.71 -16.76 3.90
CA PRO A 418 10.79 -17.07 2.82
C PRO A 418 10.57 -18.57 2.64
N LYS A 419 9.37 -18.98 2.21
CA LYS A 419 9.10 -20.39 1.90
C LYS A 419 9.99 -20.88 0.76
N GLY A 420 10.57 -22.07 0.94
CA GLY A 420 11.40 -22.69 -0.08
C GLY A 420 12.86 -22.20 -0.07
N THR A 421 13.29 -21.47 0.95
CA THR A 421 14.71 -21.16 1.19
C THR A 421 15.32 -22.14 2.15
N ASP A 422 16.65 -22.28 2.11
CA ASP A 422 17.41 -23.03 3.10
C ASP A 422 17.48 -22.20 4.40
N LEU A 423 17.00 -22.76 5.51
CA LEU A 423 17.00 -22.09 6.80
C LEU A 423 18.26 -22.42 7.62
N SER A 424 19.08 -23.38 7.20
CA SER A 424 20.33 -23.75 7.91
C SER A 424 21.40 -22.67 7.83
N VAL A 425 21.27 -21.73 6.90
CA VAL A 425 22.17 -20.58 6.77
C VAL A 425 22.00 -19.54 7.89
N HIS A 426 20.93 -19.64 8.68
CA HIS A 426 20.64 -18.75 9.79
C HIS A 426 21.07 -19.36 11.11
N GLY A 427 22.03 -18.73 11.78
CA GLY A 427 22.52 -19.16 13.10
C GLY A 427 21.65 -18.65 14.27
N PRO A 428 21.96 -19.07 15.51
CA PRO A 428 21.22 -18.63 16.70
C PRO A 428 21.15 -17.11 16.86
N LEU A 429 22.19 -16.37 16.52
CA LEU A 429 22.22 -14.90 16.60
C LEU A 429 21.28 -14.24 15.58
N ASP A 430 21.15 -14.82 14.38
CA ASP A 430 20.20 -14.31 13.39
C ASP A 430 18.76 -14.50 13.85
N LEU A 431 18.46 -15.65 14.47
CA LEU A 431 17.15 -15.96 15.02
C LEU A 431 16.80 -15.03 16.19
N GLU A 432 17.76 -14.79 17.09
CA GLU A 432 17.58 -13.85 18.19
C GLU A 432 17.29 -12.44 17.70
N HIS A 433 18.04 -11.96 16.70
CA HIS A 433 17.79 -10.65 16.07
C HIS A 433 16.39 -10.55 15.48
N VAL A 434 15.94 -11.60 14.76
CA VAL A 434 14.58 -11.63 14.18
C VAL A 434 13.51 -11.68 15.26
N ALA A 435 13.73 -12.45 16.34
CA ALA A 435 12.82 -12.52 17.48
C ALA A 435 12.68 -11.14 18.14
N GLN A 436 13.79 -10.43 18.36
CA GLN A 436 13.80 -9.07 18.91
C GLN A 436 13.04 -8.09 18.02
N GLU A 437 13.28 -8.09 16.69
CA GLU A 437 12.53 -7.23 15.76
C GLU A 437 11.01 -7.49 15.82
N LEU A 438 10.58 -8.73 15.94
CA LEU A 438 9.18 -9.10 16.08
C LEU A 438 8.60 -8.72 17.44
N ASN A 439 9.38 -8.84 18.50
CA ASN A 439 9.02 -8.49 19.88
C ASN A 439 8.97 -6.97 20.11
N GLU A 440 9.72 -6.19 19.34
CA GLU A 440 9.63 -4.73 19.30
C GLU A 440 8.56 -4.18 18.31
N ARG A 441 7.87 -5.06 17.60
CA ARG A 441 6.87 -4.64 16.60
C ARG A 441 5.51 -4.41 17.25
N PRO A 442 4.91 -3.19 17.16
CA PRO A 442 3.60 -2.90 17.73
C PRO A 442 2.50 -3.84 17.23
N ARG A 443 1.61 -4.27 18.15
CA ARG A 443 0.52 -5.19 17.83
C ARG A 443 -0.84 -4.54 18.08
N LYS A 444 -1.71 -4.56 17.08
CA LYS A 444 -3.08 -4.05 17.20
C LYS A 444 -3.86 -4.74 18.34
N THR A 445 -3.64 -6.05 18.49
CA THR A 445 -4.27 -6.87 19.54
C THR A 445 -3.79 -6.55 20.95
N LEU A 446 -2.68 -5.81 21.08
CA LEU A 446 -2.13 -5.33 22.35
C LEU A 446 -2.33 -3.82 22.51
N GLY A 447 -3.32 -3.21 21.83
CA GLY A 447 -3.52 -1.77 21.90
C GLY A 447 -2.35 -0.94 21.38
N TRP A 448 -1.56 -1.50 20.44
CA TRP A 448 -0.33 -0.92 19.84
C TRP A 448 0.91 -0.96 20.73
N GLU A 449 0.82 -1.59 21.90
CA GLU A 449 2.01 -2.01 22.64
C GLU A 449 2.82 -3.05 21.86
N THR A 450 4.09 -3.19 22.18
CA THR A 450 4.95 -4.23 21.65
C THR A 450 4.87 -5.48 22.53
N PRO A 451 5.10 -6.70 21.99
CA PRO A 451 5.22 -7.90 22.79
C PRO A 451 6.25 -7.79 23.93
N ALA A 452 7.40 -7.14 23.67
CA ALA A 452 8.44 -6.93 24.67
C ALA A 452 7.99 -5.99 25.82
N GLU A 453 7.24 -4.92 25.52
CA GLU A 453 6.66 -4.06 26.55
C GLU A 453 5.66 -4.85 27.39
N ARG A 454 4.77 -5.60 26.74
CA ARG A 454 3.77 -6.39 27.44
C ARG A 454 4.37 -7.48 28.32
N LEU A 455 5.38 -8.21 27.83
CA LEU A 455 6.07 -9.21 28.65
C LEU A 455 6.76 -8.58 29.85
N ARG A 456 7.41 -7.44 29.68
CA ARG A 456 8.11 -6.73 30.77
C ARG A 456 7.21 -6.33 31.94
N THR A 457 5.90 -6.14 31.69
CA THR A 457 4.94 -5.89 32.77
C THR A 457 4.59 -7.13 33.58
N LEU A 458 5.04 -8.32 33.14
CA LEU A 458 4.77 -9.61 33.77
C LEU A 458 5.99 -10.23 34.45
N VAL A 459 7.17 -9.70 34.18
CA VAL A 459 8.45 -10.09 34.77
C VAL A 459 8.92 -9.00 35.74
#